data_84dfdc33fa319ee913f1aa085e8c7941
#
_entry.id   84dfdc33fa319ee913f1aa085e8c7941
#
_cell.length_a   1.000
_cell.length_b   1.000
_cell.length_c   1.000
_cell.angle_alpha   90.00
_cell.angle_beta   90.00
_cell.angle_gamma   90.00
#
_symmetry.space_group_name_H-M   'P 1'
#
loop_
_entity.id
_entity.type
_entity.pdbx_description
1 polymer ?
#
loop_
_entity_poly.entity_id
_entity_poly.type
_entity_poly.pdbx_seq_one_letter_code
_entity_poly.pdbx_strand_id
1 'polypeptide(L)'
;MNQQILWIDFGFWEQIGQTIFLSYVTAGSLINFCDALMAGGTSRKNHSEIGSSYIHFNFTPHQDKATPSLIGDVPRGVFLDQPPIFLGGQGGLVGPARIAYGTIIPAGTICRQDVMEEGKLFFASPFKKGSRVFVSGIYYNINRIIINNLIYIGNLWALKAWYQYIRFRTMSSDSYSKACHAGALVQIEEGLKERIKRLKELADKMPFSLKHALEKSDAGLPNGAQAQQRALIDRWPEIEEKLKAGPPESIGAVHRDSFLREWEQVDTASGHDKAVKTLVSSTRKAGIAWLQEIVDSIAALWIKSVTRGK
;
A
#
# COMPACT_ATOMS: atom_id res chain seq x y z
N MET A 1 -23.74 -18.81 0.17
CA MET A 1 -23.86 -17.42 0.61
C MET A 1 -22.70 -17.07 1.52
N ASN A 2 -21.57 -16.61 0.98
CA ASN A 2 -20.44 -16.03 1.75
C ASN A 2 -19.47 -15.37 0.79
N GLN A 3 -19.92 -14.28 0.15
CA GLN A 3 -19.04 -13.33 -0.50
C GLN A 3 -18.82 -12.20 0.47
N GLN A 4 -17.70 -12.23 1.16
CA GLN A 4 -17.25 -11.10 1.93
C GLN A 4 -16.30 -10.25 1.09
N ILE A 5 -16.84 -9.40 0.20
CA ILE A 5 -16.40 -8.04 0.19
C ILE A 5 -16.82 -7.54 1.56
N LEU A 6 -15.87 -7.19 2.41
CA LEU A 6 -16.19 -6.69 3.73
C LEU A 6 -16.88 -5.35 3.56
N TRP A 7 -18.22 -5.37 3.51
CA TRP A 7 -19.03 -4.20 3.79
C TRP A 7 -18.83 -3.95 5.29
N ILE A 8 -17.93 -3.04 5.60
CA ILE A 8 -17.89 -2.46 6.93
C ILE A 8 -19.19 -1.70 7.05
N ASP A 9 -20.00 -2.07 8.03
CA ASP A 9 -21.17 -1.30 8.42
C ASP A 9 -20.65 0.01 9.00
N PHE A 10 -20.64 1.05 8.15
CA PHE A 10 -20.12 2.36 8.52
C PHE A 10 -21.11 3.01 9.47
N GLY A 11 -20.78 3.04 10.74
CA GLY A 11 -21.43 3.95 11.68
C GLY A 11 -21.25 5.40 11.22
N PHE A 12 -22.14 6.28 11.62
CA PHE A 12 -22.29 7.67 11.17
C PHE A 12 -21.00 8.55 11.36
N TRP A 13 -19.93 8.01 11.97
CA TRP A 13 -18.72 8.73 12.41
C TRP A 13 -17.41 8.14 11.87
N GLU A 14 -17.45 7.31 10.86
CA GLU A 14 -16.26 6.70 10.29
C GLU A 14 -15.94 7.33 8.94
N GLN A 15 -14.70 7.81 8.78
CA GLN A 15 -14.19 8.30 7.50
C GLN A 15 -13.20 7.28 6.94
N ILE A 16 -13.65 6.54 5.93
CA ILE A 16 -12.82 5.61 5.18
C ILE A 16 -12.92 5.99 3.71
N GLY A 17 -11.84 6.57 3.18
CA GLY A 17 -11.75 6.98 1.77
C GLY A 17 -10.51 6.41 1.11
N GLN A 18 -10.62 5.91 -0.13
CA GLN A 18 -9.49 5.35 -0.89
C GLN A 18 -8.74 4.25 -0.11
N THR A 19 -9.47 3.42 0.65
CA THR A 19 -8.90 2.38 1.51
C THR A 19 -9.35 1.01 1.03
N ILE A 20 -8.43 0.06 1.07
CA ILE A 20 -8.68 -1.34 0.69
C ILE A 20 -8.37 -2.22 1.90
N PHE A 21 -9.38 -2.95 2.36
CA PHE A 21 -9.19 -4.01 3.35
C PHE A 21 -9.28 -5.37 2.67
N LEU A 22 -8.25 -6.20 2.82
CA LEU A 22 -8.32 -7.59 2.44
C LEU A 22 -9.14 -8.38 3.48
N SER A 23 -9.47 -9.64 3.18
CA SER A 23 -10.21 -10.51 4.10
C SER A 23 -9.54 -10.56 5.47
N TYR A 24 -10.36 -10.66 6.54
CA TYR A 24 -9.92 -10.72 7.93
C TYR A 24 -9.25 -9.45 8.46
N VAL A 25 -9.66 -8.29 7.96
CA VAL A 25 -9.37 -7.00 8.60
C VAL A 25 -10.65 -6.50 9.26
N THR A 26 -10.56 -6.05 10.50
CA THR A 26 -11.66 -5.45 11.24
C THR A 26 -11.29 -4.03 11.68
N ALA A 27 -12.28 -3.17 11.80
CA ALA A 27 -12.10 -1.81 12.25
C ALA A 27 -13.00 -1.52 13.44
N GLY A 28 -12.45 -0.85 14.43
CA GLY A 28 -13.19 -0.28 15.54
C GLY A 28 -13.95 0.97 15.12
N SER A 29 -14.74 1.52 16.06
CA SER A 29 -15.53 2.72 15.82
C SER A 29 -14.70 4.02 15.83
N LEU A 30 -15.25 5.08 15.23
CA LEU A 30 -14.68 6.43 15.22
C LEU A 30 -13.29 6.51 14.55
N ILE A 31 -13.03 5.68 13.56
CA ILE A 31 -11.77 5.72 12.81
C ILE A 31 -11.80 6.77 11.71
N ASN A 32 -10.64 7.41 11.46
CA ASN A 32 -10.36 8.17 10.24
C ASN A 32 -9.20 7.49 9.51
N PHE A 33 -9.53 6.63 8.53
CA PHE A 33 -8.58 5.73 7.91
C PHE A 33 -8.70 5.80 6.37
N CYS A 34 -7.97 6.75 5.79
CA CYS A 34 -8.02 7.03 4.36
C CYS A 34 -6.65 6.77 3.71
N ASP A 35 -6.66 6.43 2.42
CA ASP A 35 -5.45 6.21 1.62
C ASP A 35 -4.56 5.08 2.17
N ALA A 36 -5.14 3.93 2.46
CA ALA A 36 -4.41 2.79 2.99
C ALA A 36 -4.85 1.46 2.36
N LEU A 37 -3.95 0.49 2.38
CA LEU A 37 -4.27 -0.91 2.13
C LEU A 37 -3.85 -1.70 3.36
N MET A 38 -4.75 -2.54 3.88
CA MET A 38 -4.47 -3.39 5.02
C MET A 38 -4.81 -4.84 4.74
N ALA A 39 -3.92 -5.73 5.14
CA ALA A 39 -4.02 -7.17 5.01
C ALA A 39 -3.62 -7.84 6.32
N GLY A 40 -3.69 -9.17 6.34
CA GLY A 40 -3.29 -10.01 7.49
C GLY A 40 -4.49 -10.60 8.21
N GLY A 41 -4.19 -11.65 8.97
CA GLY A 41 -5.21 -12.49 9.58
C GLY A 41 -5.51 -13.74 8.77
N THR A 42 -5.93 -14.78 9.48
CA THR A 42 -6.16 -16.12 8.91
C THR A 42 -7.61 -16.60 9.08
N SER A 43 -8.40 -15.91 9.90
CA SER A 43 -9.80 -16.24 10.19
C SER A 43 -10.50 -15.08 10.91
N ARG A 44 -11.82 -15.22 11.12
CA ARG A 44 -12.59 -14.28 11.95
C ARG A 44 -12.13 -14.23 13.42
N LYS A 45 -11.46 -15.27 13.91
CA LYS A 45 -10.91 -15.32 15.29
C LYS A 45 -9.45 -14.91 15.35
N ASN A 46 -8.79 -14.80 14.21
CA ASN A 46 -7.39 -14.40 14.09
C ASN A 46 -7.29 -13.39 12.92
N HIS A 47 -7.66 -12.18 13.18
CA HIS A 47 -7.85 -11.09 12.22
C HIS A 47 -6.96 -9.90 12.55
N SER A 48 -6.61 -9.12 11.55
CA SER A 48 -6.00 -7.81 11.74
C SER A 48 -7.03 -6.83 12.26
N GLU A 49 -6.61 -5.90 13.12
CA GLU A 49 -7.52 -4.98 13.80
C GLU A 49 -7.01 -3.54 13.80
N ILE A 50 -7.92 -2.62 13.52
CA ILE A 50 -7.74 -1.19 13.74
C ILE A 50 -8.57 -0.82 14.96
N GLY A 51 -7.92 -0.43 16.05
CA GLY A 51 -8.59 -0.04 17.28
C GLY A 51 -9.39 1.24 17.11
N SER A 52 -10.37 1.43 18.00
CA SER A 52 -11.27 2.60 17.97
C SER A 52 -10.51 3.92 18.06
N SER A 53 -11.04 4.96 17.43
CA SER A 53 -10.46 6.31 17.38
C SER A 53 -9.05 6.36 16.77
N TYR A 54 -8.73 5.46 15.84
CA TYR A 54 -7.45 5.44 15.12
C TYR A 54 -7.47 6.42 13.94
N ILE A 55 -6.33 7.13 13.75
CA ILE A 55 -6.20 8.11 12.66
C ILE A 55 -5.05 7.72 11.74
N HIS A 56 -5.34 7.56 10.45
CA HIS A 56 -4.31 7.59 9.42
C HIS A 56 -4.12 9.03 8.93
N PHE A 57 -2.97 9.62 9.26
CA PHE A 57 -2.63 10.97 8.83
C PHE A 57 -2.15 10.95 7.37
N ASN A 58 -3.06 11.22 6.46
CA ASN A 58 -2.85 11.17 5.02
C ASN A 58 -2.68 12.54 4.37
N PHE A 59 -2.34 13.56 5.17
CA PHE A 59 -2.17 14.94 4.73
C PHE A 59 -1.00 15.57 5.47
N THR A 60 -0.19 16.37 4.77
CA THR A 60 1.01 16.99 5.32
C THR A 60 0.89 18.51 5.40
N PRO A 61 1.72 19.17 6.24
CA PRO A 61 1.79 20.64 6.26
C PRO A 61 2.17 21.25 4.92
N HIS A 62 2.74 20.48 4.01
CA HIS A 62 3.05 20.91 2.65
C HIS A 62 1.85 20.81 1.69
N GLN A 63 0.67 20.43 2.20
CA GLN A 63 -0.57 20.28 1.43
C GLN A 63 -0.41 19.30 0.26
N ASP A 64 0.21 18.16 0.52
CA ASP A 64 0.28 17.02 -0.38
C ASP A 64 -0.40 15.80 0.24
N LYS A 65 -0.81 14.86 -0.61
CA LYS A 65 -1.42 13.58 -0.24
C LYS A 65 -0.65 12.38 -0.80
N ALA A 66 0.65 12.54 -1.02
CA ALA A 66 1.55 11.43 -1.38
C ALA A 66 1.87 10.57 -0.13
N THR A 67 0.85 10.21 0.62
CA THR A 67 0.90 9.62 1.97
C THR A 67 0.19 8.27 2.10
N PRO A 68 0.03 7.44 1.04
CA PRO A 68 -0.64 6.15 1.20
C PRO A 68 0.19 5.21 2.05
N SER A 69 -0.46 4.44 2.93
CA SER A 69 0.20 3.46 3.77
C SER A 69 -0.17 2.03 3.41
N LEU A 70 0.81 1.15 3.49
CA LEU A 70 0.69 -0.28 3.24
C LEU A 70 0.89 -1.05 4.55
N ILE A 71 -0.18 -1.66 5.05
CA ILE A 71 -0.20 -2.44 6.28
C ILE A 71 -0.34 -3.92 5.89
N GLY A 72 0.75 -4.66 5.95
CA GLY A 72 0.92 -5.91 5.22
C GLY A 72 1.24 -5.64 3.74
N ASP A 73 0.98 -6.61 2.86
CA ASP A 73 1.16 -6.49 1.42
C ASP A 73 0.15 -7.36 0.66
N VAL A 74 -0.03 -7.12 -0.63
CA VAL A 74 -0.93 -7.91 -1.49
C VAL A 74 -0.32 -9.26 -1.86
N PRO A 75 0.97 -9.38 -2.24
CA PRO A 75 1.54 -10.65 -2.67
C PRO A 75 1.34 -11.81 -1.70
N ARG A 76 1.42 -11.54 -0.41
CA ARG A 76 1.22 -12.54 0.65
C ARG A 76 -0.21 -12.51 1.21
N GLY A 77 -0.78 -11.31 1.36
CA GLY A 77 -2.07 -11.10 2.02
C GLY A 77 -3.24 -11.78 1.32
N VAL A 78 -3.20 -11.91 0.01
CA VAL A 78 -4.26 -12.59 -0.76
C VAL A 78 -4.35 -14.10 -0.49
N PHE A 79 -3.34 -14.69 0.14
CA PHE A 79 -3.31 -16.10 0.52
C PHE A 79 -3.92 -16.40 1.89
N LEU A 80 -4.29 -15.38 2.66
CA LEU A 80 -5.04 -15.47 3.92
C LEU A 80 -4.36 -16.35 4.99
N ASP A 81 -3.04 -16.35 5.01
CA ASP A 81 -2.22 -17.15 5.92
C ASP A 81 -1.21 -16.33 6.73
N GLN A 82 -1.24 -15.01 6.57
CA GLN A 82 -0.30 -14.12 7.24
C GLN A 82 -0.74 -13.78 8.67
N PRO A 83 0.21 -13.61 9.60
CA PRO A 83 -0.10 -13.14 10.95
C PRO A 83 -0.88 -11.82 10.94
N PRO A 84 -1.83 -11.62 11.87
CA PRO A 84 -2.59 -10.40 11.98
C PRO A 84 -1.70 -9.22 12.42
N ILE A 85 -2.11 -8.01 12.01
CA ILE A 85 -1.50 -6.75 12.42
C ILE A 85 -2.49 -6.05 13.36
N PHE A 86 -2.00 -5.54 14.47
CA PHE A 86 -2.80 -4.81 15.45
C PHE A 86 -2.39 -3.35 15.52
N LEU A 87 -3.33 -2.46 15.23
CA LEU A 87 -3.18 -1.01 15.35
C LEU A 87 -4.01 -0.53 16.55
N GLY A 88 -3.34 -0.24 17.67
CA GLY A 88 -3.98 0.08 18.94
C GLY A 88 -4.82 1.36 18.90
N GLY A 89 -5.99 1.32 19.55
CA GLY A 89 -6.94 2.43 19.58
C GLY A 89 -6.36 3.72 20.13
N GLN A 90 -6.98 4.85 19.82
CA GLN A 90 -6.48 6.21 20.12
C GLN A 90 -5.05 6.45 19.62
N GLY A 91 -4.62 5.67 18.63
CA GLY A 91 -3.33 5.75 18.00
C GLY A 91 -3.38 6.45 16.64
N GLY A 92 -2.28 6.39 15.94
CA GLY A 92 -2.22 6.95 14.58
C GLY A 92 -1.05 6.43 13.76
N LEU A 93 -1.20 6.54 12.44
CA LEU A 93 -0.18 6.22 11.46
C LEU A 93 0.05 7.43 10.57
N VAL A 94 1.28 7.93 10.53
CA VAL A 94 1.64 9.06 9.67
C VAL A 94 2.15 8.51 8.33
N GLY A 95 1.33 8.67 7.29
CA GLY A 95 1.69 8.22 5.95
C GLY A 95 2.78 9.06 5.26
N PRO A 96 3.45 8.48 4.25
CA PRO A 96 3.35 7.08 3.86
C PRO A 96 4.17 6.18 4.80
N ALA A 97 3.62 5.04 5.19
CA ALA A 97 4.31 4.07 6.03
C ALA A 97 4.03 2.63 5.57
N ARG A 98 4.97 1.73 5.88
CA ARG A 98 4.82 0.29 5.66
C ARG A 98 4.91 -0.44 6.98
N ILE A 99 3.97 -1.34 7.23
CA ILE A 99 3.88 -2.13 8.46
C ILE A 99 3.93 -3.61 8.09
N ALA A 100 4.90 -4.34 8.61
CA ALA A 100 5.06 -5.77 8.36
C ALA A 100 4.02 -6.61 9.11
N TYR A 101 3.78 -7.83 8.66
CA TYR A 101 2.85 -8.76 9.27
C TYR A 101 3.25 -9.12 10.71
N GLY A 102 2.24 -9.39 11.54
CA GLY A 102 2.44 -9.72 12.94
C GLY A 102 2.86 -8.54 13.83
N THR A 103 2.92 -7.32 13.28
CA THR A 103 3.25 -6.13 14.06
C THR A 103 2.11 -5.77 15.00
N ILE A 104 2.47 -5.46 16.24
CA ILE A 104 1.55 -4.91 17.24
C ILE A 104 2.00 -3.47 17.55
N ILE A 105 1.12 -2.52 17.31
CA ILE A 105 1.31 -1.12 17.72
C ILE A 105 0.37 -0.87 18.90
N PRO A 106 0.88 -0.59 20.12
CA PRO A 106 0.06 -0.38 21.31
C PRO A 106 -0.87 0.82 21.18
N ALA A 107 -1.96 0.80 21.95
CA ALA A 107 -2.90 1.92 22.04
C ALA A 107 -2.19 3.24 22.39
N GLY A 108 -2.69 4.36 21.88
CA GLY A 108 -2.12 5.69 22.09
C GLY A 108 -0.80 5.95 21.34
N THR A 109 -0.30 4.99 20.57
CA THR A 109 0.96 5.14 19.84
C THR A 109 0.74 5.79 18.48
N ILE A 110 1.53 6.82 18.14
CA ILE A 110 1.57 7.40 16.79
C ILE A 110 2.83 6.92 16.09
N CYS A 111 2.66 6.03 15.13
CA CYS A 111 3.74 5.51 14.28
C CYS A 111 4.05 6.49 13.14
N ARG A 112 5.35 6.84 12.96
CA ARG A 112 5.83 7.81 11.95
C ARG A 112 6.90 7.24 11.03
N GLN A 113 7.09 5.95 11.06
CA GLN A 113 8.14 5.28 10.31
C GLN A 113 7.67 3.94 9.75
N ASP A 114 8.45 3.37 8.86
CA ASP A 114 8.25 2.00 8.40
C ASP A 114 8.64 1.01 9.50
N VAL A 115 7.83 -0.02 9.72
CA VAL A 115 8.09 -1.15 10.61
C VAL A 115 8.19 -2.40 9.75
N MET A 116 9.41 -2.75 9.34
CA MET A 116 9.66 -3.78 8.33
C MET A 116 10.01 -5.15 8.91
N GLU A 117 10.26 -5.24 10.21
CA GLU A 117 10.49 -6.51 10.89
C GLU A 117 9.16 -7.12 11.33
N GLU A 118 8.93 -8.37 10.95
CA GLU A 118 7.69 -9.09 11.28
C GLU A 118 7.63 -9.51 12.76
N GLY A 119 6.40 -9.66 13.28
CA GLY A 119 6.16 -10.17 14.63
C GLY A 119 6.67 -9.28 15.76
N LYS A 120 6.76 -7.96 15.54
CA LYS A 120 7.28 -7.00 16.52
C LYS A 120 6.19 -6.27 17.29
N LEU A 121 6.43 -6.08 18.57
CA LEU A 121 5.75 -5.07 19.37
C LEU A 121 6.50 -3.74 19.18
N PHE A 122 5.89 -2.78 18.50
CA PHE A 122 6.53 -1.52 18.11
C PHE A 122 6.20 -0.42 19.12
N PHE A 123 7.22 0.16 19.71
CA PHE A 123 7.12 1.32 20.60
C PHE A 123 7.65 2.56 19.85
N ALA A 124 6.79 3.57 19.67
CA ALA A 124 7.24 4.86 19.18
C ALA A 124 7.79 5.71 20.30
N SER A 125 8.95 6.30 20.08
CA SER A 125 9.46 7.33 20.99
C SER A 125 8.68 8.64 20.81
N PRO A 126 8.32 9.34 21.88
CA PRO A 126 7.76 10.69 21.78
C PRO A 126 8.78 11.63 21.12
N PHE A 127 8.29 12.69 20.47
CA PHE A 127 9.19 13.73 19.99
C PHE A 127 9.99 14.35 21.12
N LYS A 128 11.28 14.58 20.88
CA LYS A 128 12.07 15.44 21.77
C LYS A 128 11.47 16.84 21.77
N LYS A 129 11.38 17.44 22.96
CA LYS A 129 10.93 18.83 23.10
C LYS A 129 11.85 19.75 22.29
N GLY A 130 11.28 20.61 21.46
CA GLY A 130 12.03 21.55 20.65
C GLY A 130 11.14 22.28 19.65
N SER A 131 11.71 23.31 19.02
CA SER A 131 11.09 24.03 17.89
C SER A 131 12.14 24.31 16.82
N ARG A 132 11.70 24.44 15.60
CA ARG A 132 12.53 24.86 14.47
C ARG A 132 11.70 25.68 13.51
N VAL A 133 12.36 26.51 12.70
CA VAL A 133 11.69 27.24 11.63
C VAL A 133 11.11 26.21 10.63
N PHE A 134 9.85 26.38 10.31
CA PHE A 134 9.16 25.61 9.29
C PHE A 134 8.95 26.49 8.05
N VAL A 135 9.37 26.01 6.91
CA VAL A 135 9.13 26.67 5.62
C VAL A 135 8.26 25.77 4.76
N SER A 136 7.03 26.22 4.50
CA SER A 136 6.11 25.45 3.67
C SER A 136 6.64 25.29 2.24
N GLY A 137 6.46 24.09 1.67
CA GLY A 137 6.88 23.77 0.31
C GLY A 137 8.35 23.36 0.16
N ILE A 138 9.18 23.41 1.22
CA ILE A 138 10.56 22.92 1.19
C ILE A 138 10.62 21.48 1.71
N TYR A 139 11.07 20.57 0.86
CA TYR A 139 11.22 19.13 1.18
C TYR A 139 12.69 18.78 1.38
N TYR A 140 13.02 18.08 2.46
CA TYR A 140 14.39 17.69 2.77
C TYR A 140 14.74 16.29 2.29
N ASN A 141 13.87 15.31 2.51
CA ASN A 141 14.10 13.93 2.11
C ASN A 141 12.80 13.34 1.54
N ILE A 142 12.80 13.10 0.24
CA ILE A 142 11.65 12.56 -0.50
C ILE A 142 11.79 11.08 -0.84
N ASN A 143 12.98 10.50 -0.63
CA ASN A 143 13.26 9.13 -1.09
C ASN A 143 12.29 8.10 -0.50
N ARG A 144 12.07 8.16 0.83
CA ARG A 144 11.11 7.25 1.49
C ARG A 144 9.67 7.46 0.98
N ILE A 145 9.30 8.71 0.73
CA ILE A 145 7.97 9.04 0.22
C ILE A 145 7.77 8.41 -1.16
N ILE A 146 8.73 8.58 -2.07
CA ILE A 146 8.66 8.04 -3.43
C ILE A 146 8.64 6.51 -3.40
N ILE A 147 9.55 5.89 -2.67
CA ILE A 147 9.65 4.42 -2.57
C ILE A 147 8.33 3.84 -2.04
N ASN A 148 7.78 4.40 -0.96
CA ASN A 148 6.54 3.88 -0.37
C ASN A 148 5.34 4.06 -1.31
N ASN A 149 5.26 5.18 -2.04
CA ASN A 149 4.23 5.38 -3.05
C ASN A 149 4.34 4.36 -4.21
N LEU A 150 5.55 4.13 -4.73
CA LEU A 150 5.75 3.17 -5.81
C LEU A 150 5.43 1.74 -5.37
N ILE A 151 5.85 1.34 -4.16
CA ILE A 151 5.49 0.04 -3.60
C ILE A 151 3.98 -0.07 -3.43
N TYR A 152 3.30 0.98 -2.94
CA TYR A 152 1.85 0.99 -2.83
C TYR A 152 1.16 0.82 -4.19
N ILE A 153 1.59 1.58 -5.20
CA ILE A 153 1.07 1.47 -6.58
C ILE A 153 1.34 0.07 -7.15
N GLY A 154 2.52 -0.50 -6.89
CA GLY A 154 2.85 -1.88 -7.27
C GLY A 154 1.91 -2.90 -6.62
N ASN A 155 1.54 -2.71 -5.36
CA ASN A 155 0.54 -3.55 -4.68
C ASN A 155 -0.86 -3.42 -5.29
N LEU A 156 -1.27 -2.23 -5.75
CA LEU A 156 -2.53 -2.08 -6.48
C LEU A 156 -2.50 -2.82 -7.84
N TRP A 157 -1.38 -2.79 -8.56
CA TRP A 157 -1.20 -3.57 -9.78
C TRP A 157 -1.22 -5.08 -9.52
N ALA A 158 -0.58 -5.53 -8.44
CA ALA A 158 -0.63 -6.93 -8.01
C ALA A 158 -2.06 -7.35 -7.64
N LEU A 159 -2.81 -6.49 -6.94
CA LEU A 159 -4.21 -6.74 -6.61
C LEU A 159 -5.09 -6.80 -7.87
N LYS A 160 -4.88 -5.91 -8.82
CA LYS A 160 -5.57 -5.95 -10.12
C LYS A 160 -5.32 -7.28 -10.83
N ALA A 161 -4.06 -7.71 -10.91
CA ALA A 161 -3.70 -8.99 -11.50
C ALA A 161 -4.36 -10.16 -10.77
N TRP A 162 -4.39 -10.16 -9.42
CA TRP A 162 -5.10 -11.17 -8.64
C TRP A 162 -6.59 -11.22 -8.98
N TYR A 163 -7.26 -10.08 -9.08
CA TYR A 163 -8.67 -10.02 -9.49
C TYR A 163 -8.88 -10.54 -10.90
N GLN A 164 -8.05 -10.15 -11.85
CA GLN A 164 -8.15 -10.54 -13.24
C GLN A 164 -7.92 -12.03 -13.48
N TYR A 165 -6.96 -12.64 -12.79
CA TYR A 165 -6.59 -14.03 -13.04
C TYR A 165 -7.22 -15.05 -12.08
N ILE A 166 -7.55 -14.64 -10.84
CA ILE A 166 -7.96 -15.57 -9.78
C ILE A 166 -9.37 -15.31 -9.29
N ARG A 167 -9.68 -14.06 -8.88
CA ARG A 167 -10.97 -13.78 -8.22
C ARG A 167 -12.16 -14.13 -9.10
N PHE A 168 -12.11 -13.85 -10.39
CA PHE A 168 -13.21 -14.16 -11.28
C PHE A 168 -13.52 -15.68 -11.38
N ARG A 169 -12.51 -16.54 -11.17
CA ARG A 169 -12.63 -18.01 -11.23
C ARG A 169 -13.30 -18.61 -10.00
N THR A 170 -13.37 -17.86 -8.91
CA THR A 170 -13.98 -18.28 -7.64
C THR A 170 -15.34 -17.65 -7.38
N MET A 171 -15.85 -16.92 -8.35
CA MET A 171 -17.17 -16.27 -8.26
C MET A 171 -18.26 -17.20 -8.75
N SER A 172 -19.45 -17.02 -8.18
CA SER A 172 -20.64 -17.62 -8.75
C SER A 172 -20.98 -16.94 -10.09
N SER A 173 -21.65 -17.68 -10.96
CA SER A 173 -22.02 -17.19 -12.31
C SER A 173 -23.18 -16.18 -12.33
N ASP A 174 -23.74 -15.85 -11.15
CA ASP A 174 -24.86 -14.91 -11.02
C ASP A 174 -24.48 -13.48 -11.37
N SER A 175 -25.47 -12.68 -11.72
CA SER A 175 -25.29 -11.29 -12.15
C SER A 175 -24.73 -10.38 -11.05
N TYR A 176 -25.08 -10.63 -9.80
CA TYR A 176 -24.61 -9.85 -8.66
C TYR A 176 -23.10 -10.05 -8.44
N SER A 177 -22.64 -11.29 -8.43
CA SER A 177 -21.22 -11.61 -8.28
C SER A 177 -20.38 -11.00 -9.41
N LYS A 178 -20.88 -11.06 -10.65
CA LYS A 178 -20.22 -10.43 -11.82
C LYS A 178 -20.14 -8.91 -11.66
N ALA A 179 -21.23 -8.27 -11.23
CA ALA A 179 -21.26 -6.83 -11.00
C ALA A 179 -20.27 -6.41 -9.86
N CYS A 180 -20.21 -7.17 -8.76
CA CYS A 180 -19.26 -6.93 -7.68
C CYS A 180 -17.80 -7.03 -8.16
N HIS A 181 -17.48 -8.01 -8.98
CA HIS A 181 -16.13 -8.15 -9.54
C HIS A 181 -15.77 -6.99 -10.48
N ALA A 182 -16.67 -6.64 -11.39
CA ALA A 182 -16.48 -5.51 -12.29
C ALA A 182 -16.30 -4.21 -11.49
N GLY A 183 -17.11 -3.98 -10.48
CA GLY A 183 -16.99 -2.83 -9.57
C GLY A 183 -15.65 -2.80 -8.82
N ALA A 184 -15.16 -3.96 -8.35
CA ALA A 184 -13.87 -4.04 -7.69
C ALA A 184 -12.70 -3.65 -8.63
N LEU A 185 -12.72 -4.10 -9.88
CA LEU A 185 -11.71 -3.70 -10.87
C LEU A 185 -11.76 -2.20 -11.16
N VAL A 186 -12.96 -1.60 -11.26
CA VAL A 186 -13.13 -0.16 -11.42
C VAL A 186 -12.53 0.59 -10.21
N GLN A 187 -12.80 0.15 -8.99
CA GLN A 187 -12.27 0.79 -7.79
C GLN A 187 -10.74 0.69 -7.70
N ILE A 188 -10.15 -0.43 -8.11
CA ILE A 188 -8.68 -0.57 -8.17
C ILE A 188 -8.09 0.38 -9.21
N GLU A 189 -8.72 0.54 -10.38
CA GLU A 189 -8.29 1.49 -11.41
C GLU A 189 -8.38 2.95 -10.91
N GLU A 190 -9.46 3.33 -10.24
CA GLU A 190 -9.59 4.67 -9.66
C GLU A 190 -8.53 4.90 -8.56
N GLY A 191 -8.24 3.87 -7.74
CA GLY A 191 -7.16 3.92 -6.77
C GLY A 191 -5.79 4.13 -7.44
N LEU A 192 -5.50 3.43 -8.53
CA LEU A 192 -4.27 3.62 -9.31
C LEU A 192 -4.16 5.04 -9.85
N LYS A 193 -5.21 5.56 -10.49
CA LYS A 193 -5.25 6.93 -11.03
C LYS A 193 -5.00 7.96 -9.93
N GLU A 194 -5.68 7.81 -8.79
CA GLU A 194 -5.54 8.74 -7.66
C GLU A 194 -4.11 8.70 -7.09
N ARG A 195 -3.51 7.53 -6.90
CA ARG A 195 -2.14 7.44 -6.37
C ARG A 195 -1.10 8.01 -7.31
N ILE A 196 -1.22 7.77 -8.62
CA ILE A 196 -0.34 8.36 -9.64
C ILE A 196 -0.48 9.88 -9.63
N LYS A 197 -1.71 10.40 -9.59
CA LYS A 197 -2.00 11.84 -9.49
C LYS A 197 -1.35 12.46 -8.24
N ARG A 198 -1.46 11.83 -7.05
CA ARG A 198 -0.87 12.37 -5.83
C ARG A 198 0.66 12.36 -5.84
N LEU A 199 1.25 11.34 -6.44
CA LEU A 199 2.70 11.31 -6.63
C LEU A 199 3.16 12.37 -7.65
N LYS A 200 2.36 12.63 -8.68
CA LYS A 200 2.59 13.75 -9.61
C LYS A 200 2.56 15.09 -8.90
N GLU A 201 1.55 15.34 -8.07
CA GLU A 201 1.44 16.59 -7.29
C GLU A 201 2.68 16.82 -6.41
N LEU A 202 3.28 15.75 -5.86
CA LEU A 202 4.55 15.84 -5.16
C LEU A 202 5.68 16.22 -6.12
N ALA A 203 5.79 15.58 -7.28
CA ALA A 203 6.82 15.90 -8.27
C ALA A 203 6.74 17.35 -8.76
N ASP A 204 5.53 17.84 -9.00
CA ASP A 204 5.26 19.22 -9.42
C ASP A 204 5.69 20.29 -8.39
N LYS A 205 5.83 19.91 -7.11
CA LYS A 205 6.31 20.80 -6.03
C LYS A 205 7.84 20.87 -5.95
N MET A 206 8.58 19.97 -6.58
CA MET A 206 10.04 19.89 -6.45
C MET A 206 10.77 21.10 -7.02
N PRO A 207 10.39 21.68 -8.19
CA PRO A 207 11.04 22.88 -8.71
C PRO A 207 10.97 24.06 -7.73
N PHE A 208 9.80 24.26 -7.10
CA PHE A 208 9.64 25.29 -6.07
C PHE A 208 10.52 25.01 -4.84
N SER A 209 10.47 23.77 -4.34
CA SER A 209 11.27 23.35 -3.17
C SER A 209 12.77 23.58 -3.41
N LEU A 210 13.27 23.18 -4.57
CA LEU A 210 14.68 23.31 -4.92
C LEU A 210 15.11 24.78 -5.02
N LYS A 211 14.34 25.63 -5.70
CA LYS A 211 14.63 27.05 -5.87
C LYS A 211 14.66 27.78 -4.53
N HIS A 212 13.60 27.64 -3.72
CA HIS A 212 13.46 28.40 -2.47
C HIS A 212 14.39 27.90 -1.36
N ALA A 213 14.81 26.66 -1.39
CA ALA A 213 15.82 26.17 -0.46
C ALA A 213 17.19 26.81 -0.67
N LEU A 214 17.54 27.14 -1.91
CA LEU A 214 18.77 27.88 -2.23
C LEU A 214 18.70 29.35 -1.81
N GLU A 215 17.50 29.96 -1.83
CA GLU A 215 17.32 31.37 -1.51
C GLU A 215 17.17 31.65 0.00
N LYS A 216 16.59 30.71 0.77
CA LYS A 216 16.13 30.96 2.16
C LYS A 216 16.93 30.27 3.25
N SER A 217 17.91 29.47 2.92
CA SER A 217 18.71 28.72 3.90
C SER A 217 20.17 29.03 3.73
N ASP A 218 20.78 29.65 4.73
CA ASP A 218 22.24 29.87 4.76
C ASP A 218 23.03 28.53 4.64
N ALA A 219 22.40 27.42 4.99
CA ALA A 219 22.97 26.09 4.87
C ALA A 219 22.53 25.32 3.62
N GLY A 220 21.52 25.84 2.87
CA GLY A 220 20.92 25.12 1.71
C GLY A 220 20.26 23.78 2.06
N LEU A 221 19.84 23.04 1.04
CA LEU A 221 19.48 21.64 1.20
C LEU A 221 20.75 20.78 1.20
N PRO A 222 20.78 19.70 2.00
CA PRO A 222 21.83 18.69 1.86
C PRO A 222 21.97 18.21 0.42
N ASN A 223 23.19 18.01 -0.07
CA ASN A 223 23.43 17.62 -1.46
C ASN A 223 22.60 16.40 -1.90
N GLY A 224 22.42 15.42 -1.01
CA GLY A 224 21.58 14.26 -1.28
C GLY A 224 20.11 14.60 -1.49
N ALA A 225 19.55 15.59 -0.77
CA ALA A 225 18.17 16.03 -0.95
C ALA A 225 17.98 16.78 -2.27
N GLN A 226 18.95 17.62 -2.65
CA GLN A 226 18.92 18.30 -3.95
C GLN A 226 18.98 17.31 -5.10
N ALA A 227 19.88 16.31 -5.02
CA ALA A 227 19.99 15.27 -6.04
C ALA A 227 18.70 14.46 -6.21
N GLN A 228 18.04 14.10 -5.10
CA GLN A 228 16.75 13.41 -5.14
C GLN A 228 15.66 14.24 -5.83
N GLN A 229 15.57 15.54 -5.50
CA GLN A 229 14.56 16.42 -6.10
C GLN A 229 14.80 16.63 -7.60
N ARG A 230 16.04 16.87 -8.02
CA ARG A 230 16.42 16.95 -9.45
C ARG A 230 16.07 15.66 -10.19
N ALA A 231 16.48 14.52 -9.63
CA ALA A 231 16.18 13.22 -10.23
C ALA A 231 14.67 12.97 -10.38
N LEU A 232 13.84 13.45 -9.44
CA LEU A 232 12.38 13.32 -9.57
C LEU A 232 11.84 14.24 -10.67
N ILE A 233 12.31 15.49 -10.76
CA ILE A 233 11.92 16.44 -11.82
C ILE A 233 12.24 15.83 -13.20
N ASP A 234 13.48 15.42 -13.39
CA ASP A 234 13.99 14.99 -14.69
C ASP A 234 13.33 13.68 -15.17
N ARG A 235 13.00 12.79 -14.25
CA ARG A 235 12.52 11.44 -14.57
C ARG A 235 11.01 11.27 -14.43
N TRP A 236 10.32 12.26 -13.89
CA TRP A 236 8.89 12.12 -13.65
C TRP A 236 8.10 11.75 -14.91
N PRO A 237 8.34 12.36 -16.10
CA PRO A 237 7.59 11.99 -17.30
C PRO A 237 7.69 10.51 -17.65
N GLU A 238 8.89 9.92 -17.58
CA GLU A 238 9.12 8.49 -17.81
C GLU A 238 8.43 7.62 -16.75
N ILE A 239 8.54 8.02 -15.47
CA ILE A 239 7.93 7.31 -14.35
C ILE A 239 6.40 7.32 -14.50
N GLU A 240 5.80 8.48 -14.77
CA GLU A 240 4.35 8.63 -14.92
C GLU A 240 3.81 7.76 -16.07
N GLU A 241 4.49 7.74 -17.22
CA GLU A 241 4.12 6.92 -18.36
C GLU A 241 4.11 5.43 -17.98
N LYS A 242 5.19 4.95 -17.36
CA LYS A 242 5.29 3.55 -16.92
C LYS A 242 4.27 3.19 -15.84
N LEU A 243 3.98 4.10 -14.90
CA LEU A 243 2.97 3.88 -13.89
C LEU A 243 1.56 3.76 -14.48
N LYS A 244 1.25 4.57 -15.52
CA LYS A 244 -0.04 4.50 -16.22
C LYS A 244 -0.17 3.26 -17.10
N ALA A 245 0.91 2.87 -17.77
CA ALA A 245 0.94 1.66 -18.60
C ALA A 245 0.84 0.38 -17.74
N GLY A 246 1.38 0.42 -16.52
CA GLY A 246 1.52 -0.73 -15.65
C GLY A 246 2.67 -1.67 -16.04
N PRO A 247 2.88 -2.72 -15.25
CA PRO A 247 3.92 -3.70 -15.53
C PRO A 247 3.59 -4.48 -16.81
N PRO A 248 4.59 -4.75 -17.68
CA PRO A 248 4.41 -5.62 -18.82
C PRO A 248 3.87 -7.01 -18.41
N GLU A 249 3.06 -7.63 -19.25
CA GLU A 249 2.44 -8.93 -18.95
C GLU A 249 3.46 -10.07 -18.75
N SER A 250 4.66 -9.89 -19.28
CA SER A 250 5.79 -10.82 -19.11
C SER A 250 6.37 -10.80 -17.67
N ILE A 251 6.10 -9.75 -16.88
CA ILE A 251 6.57 -9.69 -15.50
C ILE A 251 5.86 -10.75 -14.67
N GLY A 252 6.65 -11.60 -14.02
CA GLY A 252 6.15 -12.70 -13.22
C GLY A 252 5.48 -13.84 -14.00
N ALA A 253 5.52 -13.82 -15.36
CA ALA A 253 4.78 -14.77 -16.20
C ALA A 253 5.13 -16.24 -15.87
N VAL A 254 6.39 -16.57 -15.66
CA VAL A 254 6.83 -17.93 -15.32
C VAL A 254 6.17 -18.42 -14.02
N HIS A 255 6.17 -17.59 -12.99
CA HIS A 255 5.56 -17.89 -11.71
C HIS A 255 4.03 -17.89 -11.78
N ARG A 256 3.44 -16.93 -12.54
CA ARG A 256 2.01 -16.90 -12.81
C ARG A 256 1.53 -18.17 -13.46
N ASP A 257 2.17 -18.58 -14.55
CA ASP A 257 1.74 -19.73 -15.34
C ASP A 257 1.94 -21.04 -14.57
N SER A 258 2.99 -21.13 -13.74
CA SER A 258 3.16 -22.24 -12.79
C SER A 258 2.04 -22.26 -11.74
N PHE A 259 1.70 -21.11 -11.16
CA PHE A 259 0.62 -21.00 -10.19
C PHE A 259 -0.74 -21.34 -10.82
N LEU A 260 -1.04 -20.84 -12.02
CA LEU A 260 -2.33 -21.05 -12.68
C LEU A 260 -2.57 -22.51 -13.03
N ARG A 261 -1.55 -23.26 -13.46
CA ARG A 261 -1.67 -24.70 -13.74
C ARG A 261 -2.14 -25.49 -12.51
N GLU A 262 -1.60 -25.17 -11.35
CA GLU A 262 -1.99 -25.82 -10.08
C GLU A 262 -3.37 -25.32 -9.62
N TRP A 263 -3.65 -24.01 -9.81
CA TRP A 263 -4.93 -23.41 -9.46
C TRP A 263 -6.10 -24.05 -10.22
N GLU A 264 -5.91 -24.49 -11.47
CA GLU A 264 -6.94 -25.18 -12.25
C GLU A 264 -7.41 -26.49 -11.65
N GLN A 265 -6.61 -27.10 -10.76
CA GLN A 265 -6.94 -28.32 -10.05
C GLN A 265 -7.65 -28.07 -8.69
N VAL A 266 -7.78 -26.80 -8.29
CA VAL A 266 -8.37 -26.44 -6.99
C VAL A 266 -9.88 -26.43 -7.10
N ASP A 267 -10.54 -27.09 -6.12
CA ASP A 267 -12.00 -26.94 -5.96
C ASP A 267 -12.36 -25.52 -5.54
N THR A 268 -12.93 -24.77 -6.46
CA THR A 268 -13.37 -23.40 -6.23
C THR A 268 -14.86 -23.30 -5.83
N ALA A 269 -15.63 -24.39 -5.89
CA ALA A 269 -17.05 -24.41 -5.56
C ALA A 269 -17.30 -24.11 -4.08
N SER A 270 -16.34 -24.42 -3.22
CA SER A 270 -16.41 -24.13 -1.78
C SER A 270 -16.15 -22.66 -1.41
N GLY A 271 -15.89 -21.80 -2.41
CA GLY A 271 -15.63 -20.37 -2.28
C GLY A 271 -14.15 -20.02 -2.16
N HIS A 272 -13.84 -18.74 -2.42
CA HIS A 272 -12.47 -18.24 -2.57
C HIS A 272 -11.57 -18.52 -1.36
N ASP A 273 -12.03 -18.16 -0.16
CA ASP A 273 -11.23 -18.27 1.06
C ASP A 273 -10.80 -19.73 1.35
N LYS A 274 -11.71 -20.67 1.08
CA LYS A 274 -11.40 -22.09 1.24
C LYS A 274 -10.44 -22.56 0.16
N ALA A 275 -10.72 -22.21 -1.10
CA ALA A 275 -9.89 -22.57 -2.25
C ALA A 275 -8.43 -22.13 -2.04
N VAL A 276 -8.22 -20.87 -1.63
CA VAL A 276 -6.87 -20.33 -1.36
C VAL A 276 -6.17 -21.09 -0.23
N LYS A 277 -6.89 -21.46 0.83
CA LYS A 277 -6.32 -22.18 1.99
C LYS A 277 -5.93 -23.63 1.71
N THR A 278 -6.51 -24.26 0.69
CA THR A 278 -6.16 -25.61 0.26
C THR A 278 -4.85 -25.69 -0.53
N LEU A 279 -4.33 -24.56 -1.00
CA LEU A 279 -3.11 -24.53 -1.79
C LEU A 279 -1.92 -25.08 -1.03
N VAL A 280 -1.15 -25.93 -1.70
CA VAL A 280 0.12 -26.43 -1.15
C VAL A 280 1.18 -25.31 -1.15
N SER A 281 2.19 -25.47 -0.29
CA SER A 281 3.20 -24.44 -0.07
C SER A 281 3.95 -24.02 -1.35
N SER A 282 4.27 -24.97 -2.24
CA SER A 282 4.95 -24.66 -3.52
C SER A 282 4.13 -23.78 -4.44
N THR A 283 2.83 -24.10 -4.60
CA THR A 283 1.90 -23.32 -5.41
C THR A 283 1.73 -21.91 -4.83
N ARG A 284 1.58 -21.81 -3.51
CA ARG A 284 1.47 -20.52 -2.82
C ARG A 284 2.73 -19.68 -3.02
N LYS A 285 3.92 -20.27 -2.92
CA LYS A 285 5.20 -19.59 -3.20
C LYS A 285 5.28 -19.07 -4.63
N ALA A 286 4.82 -19.83 -5.61
CA ALA A 286 4.77 -19.37 -7.00
C ALA A 286 3.83 -18.17 -7.16
N GLY A 287 2.64 -18.20 -6.57
CA GLY A 287 1.72 -17.06 -6.59
C GLY A 287 2.27 -15.81 -5.90
N ILE A 288 2.94 -15.98 -4.74
CA ILE A 288 3.62 -14.88 -4.05
C ILE A 288 4.72 -14.29 -4.94
N ALA A 289 5.57 -15.14 -5.53
CA ALA A 289 6.65 -14.68 -6.40
C ALA A 289 6.12 -13.90 -7.61
N TRP A 290 5.08 -14.40 -8.29
CA TRP A 290 4.41 -13.69 -9.37
C TRP A 290 3.99 -12.28 -8.98
N LEU A 291 3.21 -12.15 -7.89
CA LEU A 291 2.69 -10.86 -7.45
C LEU A 291 3.80 -9.94 -6.92
N GLN A 292 4.84 -10.50 -6.29
CA GLN A 292 5.99 -9.74 -5.80
C GLN A 292 6.80 -9.15 -6.96
N GLU A 293 7.01 -9.90 -8.05
CA GLU A 293 7.69 -9.38 -9.24
C GLU A 293 6.94 -8.19 -9.86
N ILE A 294 5.61 -8.18 -9.82
CA ILE A 294 4.80 -7.03 -10.21
C ILE A 294 5.14 -5.83 -9.33
N VAL A 295 5.14 -5.99 -8.00
CA VAL A 295 5.47 -4.92 -7.06
C VAL A 295 6.88 -4.41 -7.28
N ASP A 296 7.85 -5.32 -7.41
CA ASP A 296 9.26 -4.98 -7.57
C ASP A 296 9.53 -4.25 -8.89
N SER A 297 8.81 -4.59 -9.96
CA SER A 297 8.94 -3.91 -11.25
C SER A 297 8.56 -2.42 -11.18
N ILE A 298 7.53 -2.09 -10.41
CA ILE A 298 7.10 -0.70 -10.17
C ILE A 298 8.07 0.00 -9.22
N ALA A 299 8.49 -0.64 -8.12
CA ALA A 299 9.45 -0.08 -7.19
C ALA A 299 10.81 0.23 -7.85
N ALA A 300 11.22 -0.60 -8.80
CA ALA A 300 12.47 -0.44 -9.56
C ALA A 300 12.50 0.84 -10.42
N LEU A 301 11.37 1.47 -10.71
CA LEU A 301 11.32 2.75 -11.43
C LEU A 301 12.10 3.86 -10.71
N TRP A 302 12.28 3.74 -9.39
CA TRP A 302 13.07 4.69 -8.60
C TRP A 302 14.40 4.10 -8.10
N ILE A 303 14.40 2.89 -7.55
CA ILE A 303 15.54 2.29 -6.86
C ILE A 303 16.77 2.16 -7.78
N LYS A 304 16.58 1.73 -9.05
CA LYS A 304 17.68 1.59 -10.03
C LYS A 304 18.37 2.91 -10.41
N SER A 305 17.81 4.04 -10.05
CA SER A 305 18.31 5.36 -10.43
C SER A 305 19.25 5.98 -9.42
N VAL A 306 19.06 5.70 -8.15
CA VAL A 306 19.90 6.24 -7.06
C VAL A 306 21.27 5.56 -7.05
N THR A 307 21.37 4.33 -7.57
CA THR A 307 22.62 3.57 -7.66
C THR A 307 23.46 3.89 -8.89
N ARG A 308 22.91 4.54 -9.94
CA ARG A 308 23.68 4.93 -11.14
C ARG A 308 24.38 6.30 -11.03
N GLY A 309 24.18 7.00 -9.94
CA GLY A 309 24.76 8.32 -9.66
C GLY A 309 25.89 8.30 -8.61
N LYS A 310 26.55 7.15 -8.42
CA LYS A 310 27.78 7.04 -7.61
C LYS A 310 28.96 6.77 -8.50
#